data_df0eb15b84cb77383c481ae3b66a73ba
#
_entry.id   df0eb15b84cb77383c481ae3b66a73ba
#
_cell.length_a   1.000
_cell.length_b   1.000
_cell.length_c   1.000
_cell.angle_alpha   90.00
_cell.angle_beta   90.00
_cell.angle_gamma   90.00
#
_symmetry.space_group_name_H-M   'P 1'
#
loop_
_entity.id
_entity.type
_entity.pdbx_description
1 polymer ?
#
loop_
_entity_poly.entity_id
_entity_poly.type
_entity_poly.pdbx_seq_one_letter_code
_entity_poly.pdbx_strand_id
1 'polypeptide(L)'
;MNVGSSMRGVRAQIASLVATLALAGCMQTGTPVAVAPRSDLDAMAYGQPYSAARPTATADSGGAISALQASFASSSRGAYAPVANAYAAAPLAASRDASYHLDAGDKLRVVVFGQEGLTNTYAIDAGGAITMPLIGAVAARGRTPAGLAAEISAKLRNGYIREPSVAVEVEAYRPFFILGEVAAPGQYPYVPNMSVESAVAIAGGFSPRARRDAVTLTHSDASGTGRFIVPLGTQLGPGDTVLVGERWF
;
A
#
# COMPACT_ATOMS: atom_id res chain seq x y z
N MET A 1 -46.07 51.01 -10.90
CA MET A 1 -45.56 51.63 -9.68
C MET A 1 -44.29 50.97 -9.30
N ASN A 2 -43.19 51.77 -9.30
CA ASN A 2 -41.82 51.42 -9.00
C ASN A 2 -41.60 50.89 -7.61
N VAL A 3 -40.80 49.84 -7.43
CA VAL A 3 -39.85 49.68 -6.34
C VAL A 3 -38.60 49.03 -6.90
N GLY A 4 -37.73 49.78 -7.44
CA GLY A 4 -36.34 49.45 -7.66
C GLY A 4 -35.52 50.09 -6.57
N SER A 5 -34.28 49.59 -6.44
CA SER A 5 -33.19 50.20 -5.67
C SER A 5 -33.11 49.88 -4.18
N SER A 6 -32.26 48.88 -3.84
CA SER A 6 -31.21 49.02 -2.82
C SER A 6 -30.42 47.75 -2.64
N MET A 7 -29.42 47.52 -3.46
CA MET A 7 -28.32 46.58 -3.17
C MET A 7 -27.03 47.02 -3.90
N ARG A 8 -26.56 48.18 -3.50
CA ARG A 8 -25.20 48.64 -3.82
C ARG A 8 -24.61 49.25 -2.51
N GLY A 9 -23.81 48.48 -1.80
CA GLY A 9 -23.14 49.07 -0.66
C GLY A 9 -22.53 48.12 0.38
N VAL A 10 -22.05 46.95 -0.01
CA VAL A 10 -21.21 46.11 0.89
C VAL A 10 -20.06 45.45 0.09
N ARG A 11 -19.32 46.29 -0.63
CA ARG A 11 -18.08 45.84 -1.31
C ARG A 11 -16.99 46.90 -1.17
N ALA A 12 -16.67 47.31 0.03
CA ALA A 12 -15.47 48.12 0.26
C ALA A 12 -15.19 48.24 1.75
N GLN A 13 -14.67 47.21 2.41
CA GLN A 13 -13.93 47.35 3.66
C GLN A 13 -13.35 45.98 4.13
N ILE A 14 -12.68 45.20 3.26
CA ILE A 14 -11.73 44.19 3.68
C ILE A 14 -10.51 44.27 2.77
N ALA A 15 -9.79 45.36 2.85
CA ALA A 15 -8.49 45.53 2.22
C ALA A 15 -7.66 46.48 3.07
N SER A 16 -7.27 46.04 4.25
CA SER A 16 -6.20 46.72 5.00
C SER A 16 -5.98 45.99 6.32
N LEU A 17 -5.24 44.90 6.32
CA LEU A 17 -4.57 44.32 7.48
C LEU A 17 -3.71 43.09 7.12
N VAL A 18 -2.81 43.29 6.16
CA VAL A 18 -1.69 42.38 5.94
C VAL A 18 -0.46 43.24 5.67
N ALA A 19 0.15 43.71 6.69
CA ALA A 19 1.55 44.13 6.69
C ALA A 19 2.02 44.19 8.12
N THR A 20 3.09 43.55 8.39
CA THR A 20 3.92 43.48 9.61
C THR A 20 3.71 42.23 10.47
N LEU A 21 4.47 41.18 10.19
CA LEU A 21 5.35 40.56 11.18
C LEU A 21 6.50 39.83 10.41
N ALA A 22 7.59 40.51 10.32
CA ALA A 22 8.88 39.96 9.87
C ALA A 22 9.65 39.45 11.10
N LEU A 23 10.41 38.37 10.89
CA LEU A 23 11.64 37.97 11.55
C LEU A 23 11.63 37.76 13.09
N ALA A 24 11.55 36.50 13.48
CA ALA A 24 12.29 35.95 14.60
C ALA A 24 12.82 34.57 14.21
N GLY A 25 14.08 34.51 13.84
CA GLY A 25 14.83 33.29 13.70
C GLY A 25 14.98 32.61 15.07
N CYS A 26 14.59 31.32 15.14
CA CYS A 26 14.94 30.46 16.26
C CYS A 26 15.92 29.40 15.73
N MET A 27 17.18 29.53 16.12
CA MET A 27 18.19 28.48 16.14
C MET A 27 17.60 27.29 16.92
N GLN A 28 17.31 26.19 16.25
CA GLN A 28 17.05 24.93 16.91
C GLN A 28 18.37 24.22 17.15
N THR A 29 18.84 24.32 18.39
CA THR A 29 19.89 23.46 18.94
C THR A 29 19.34 22.04 19.01
N GLY A 30 19.94 21.12 18.24
CA GLY A 30 19.61 19.70 18.28
C GLY A 30 19.83 19.13 19.69
N THR A 31 18.77 18.63 20.31
CA THR A 31 18.86 17.82 21.52
C THR A 31 19.48 16.47 21.18
N PRO A 32 20.47 15.98 21.93
CA PRO A 32 21.00 14.63 21.71
C PRO A 32 19.91 13.60 22.03
N VAL A 33 19.66 12.70 21.09
CA VAL A 33 18.80 11.54 21.29
C VAL A 33 19.45 10.66 22.35
N ALA A 34 18.80 10.55 23.52
CA ALA A 34 19.20 9.61 24.56
C ALA A 34 18.99 8.19 24.01
N VAL A 35 20.10 7.47 23.82
CA VAL A 35 20.07 6.02 23.54
C VAL A 35 19.61 5.33 24.80
N ALA A 36 18.44 4.67 24.74
CA ALA A 36 17.95 3.85 25.84
C ALA A 36 18.93 2.72 26.14
N PRO A 37 19.19 2.39 27.41
CA PRO A 37 20.04 1.26 27.76
C PRO A 37 19.41 -0.04 27.27
N ARG A 38 20.21 -0.87 26.60
CA ARG A 38 19.79 -2.22 26.18
C ARG A 38 19.47 -3.03 27.43
N SER A 39 18.33 -3.73 27.40
CA SER A 39 17.92 -4.61 28.47
C SER A 39 18.90 -5.80 28.60
N ASP A 40 19.17 -6.26 29.82
CA ASP A 40 20.04 -7.39 30.12
C ASP A 40 19.65 -8.71 29.39
N LEU A 41 18.42 -8.80 28.90
CA LEU A 41 17.93 -9.93 28.12
C LEU A 41 18.54 -10.03 26.72
N ASP A 42 18.91 -8.89 26.11
CA ASP A 42 19.59 -8.88 24.80
C ASP A 42 21.04 -9.36 24.90
N ALA A 43 21.69 -9.15 26.03
CA ALA A 43 23.05 -9.63 26.29
C ALA A 43 23.12 -11.16 26.44
N MET A 44 22.05 -11.79 26.91
CA MET A 44 21.96 -13.25 27.02
C MET A 44 21.62 -13.94 25.68
N ALA A 45 20.96 -13.26 24.77
CA ALA A 45 20.52 -13.84 23.50
C ALA A 45 21.60 -13.85 22.41
N TYR A 46 22.55 -12.93 22.45
CA TYR A 46 23.51 -12.71 21.35
C TYR A 46 24.99 -12.86 21.75
N GLY A 47 25.36 -13.59 22.75
CA GLY A 47 26.74 -13.90 23.07
C GLY A 47 27.68 -12.68 23.08
N GLN A 48 28.56 -12.57 24.02
CA GLN A 48 29.53 -11.48 24.17
C GLN A 48 30.32 -11.25 22.87
N PRO A 49 30.54 -10.01 22.45
CA PRO A 49 31.46 -9.73 21.35
C PRO A 49 32.89 -10.11 21.78
N TYR A 50 33.46 -11.01 21.01
CA TYR A 50 34.87 -11.43 21.19
C TYR A 50 35.76 -10.19 20.96
N SER A 51 36.32 -9.66 22.05
CA SER A 51 37.33 -8.63 21.97
C SER A 51 38.65 -9.28 21.51
N ALA A 52 38.88 -9.20 20.19
CA ALA A 52 40.20 -9.53 19.64
C ALA A 52 41.22 -8.52 20.19
N ALA A 53 41.99 -8.96 21.18
CA ALA A 53 43.18 -8.23 21.61
C ALA A 53 44.11 -8.08 20.41
N ARG A 54 44.45 -6.86 20.06
CA ARG A 54 45.51 -6.53 19.10
C ARG A 54 46.87 -6.99 19.68
N PRO A 55 47.59 -7.89 19.03
CA PRO A 55 49.00 -8.07 19.39
C PRO A 55 49.81 -6.86 18.95
N THR A 56 50.46 -6.18 19.89
CA THR A 56 51.50 -5.20 19.62
C THR A 56 52.69 -5.95 18.99
N ALA A 57 52.99 -5.63 17.73
CA ALA A 57 54.14 -6.17 17.05
C ALA A 57 55.42 -5.52 17.64
N THR A 58 56.17 -6.25 18.42
CA THR A 58 57.60 -6.00 18.64
C THR A 58 58.36 -6.48 17.40
N ALA A 59 59.08 -5.58 16.80
CA ALA A 59 60.01 -5.87 15.72
C ALA A 59 61.15 -6.73 16.29
N ASP A 60 61.32 -7.95 15.77
CA ASP A 60 62.61 -8.60 15.78
C ASP A 60 62.87 -9.38 14.50
N SER A 61 64.09 -9.30 14.09
CA SER A 61 64.75 -9.79 12.91
C SER A 61 64.61 -11.29 12.72
N GLY A 62 64.18 -11.74 11.54
CA GLY A 62 64.25 -13.15 11.23
C GLY A 62 63.78 -13.57 9.85
N GLY A 63 64.69 -13.66 8.94
CA GLY A 63 64.82 -14.84 8.10
C GLY A 63 63.91 -14.98 6.89
N ALA A 64 64.50 -15.34 5.81
CA ALA A 64 64.07 -15.70 4.46
C ALA A 64 62.74 -16.47 4.26
N ILE A 65 62.08 -16.83 5.31
CA ILE A 65 60.77 -17.55 5.27
C ILE A 65 59.56 -16.60 5.11
N SER A 66 59.73 -15.35 5.55
CA SER A 66 58.64 -14.35 5.36
C SER A 66 58.47 -13.89 3.92
N ALA A 67 59.53 -13.96 3.11
CA ALA A 67 59.49 -13.65 1.69
C ALA A 67 58.78 -14.74 0.88
N LEU A 68 58.86 -16.00 1.30
CA LEU A 68 58.12 -17.11 0.66
C LEU A 68 56.64 -17.11 0.98
N GLN A 69 56.26 -16.70 2.19
CA GLN A 69 54.82 -16.58 2.54
C GLN A 69 54.14 -15.42 1.81
N ALA A 70 54.86 -14.34 1.53
CA ALA A 70 54.32 -13.23 0.74
C ALA A 70 54.08 -13.60 -0.73
N SER A 71 54.85 -14.49 -1.32
CA SER A 71 54.67 -14.92 -2.70
C SER A 71 53.53 -15.90 -2.89
N PHE A 72 53.16 -16.69 -1.87
CA PHE A 72 51.95 -17.56 -1.92
C PHE A 72 50.67 -16.80 -1.62
N ALA A 73 50.73 -15.68 -0.90
CA ALA A 73 49.55 -14.84 -0.64
C ALA A 73 49.10 -14.01 -1.86
N SER A 74 49.97 -13.87 -2.86
CA SER A 74 49.68 -13.08 -4.07
C SER A 74 48.98 -13.88 -5.19
N SER A 75 49.04 -15.20 -5.13
CA SER A 75 48.54 -16.05 -6.23
C SER A 75 47.09 -16.55 -6.04
N SER A 76 46.45 -16.30 -4.91
CA SER A 76 45.06 -16.71 -4.66
C SER A 76 44.03 -15.59 -4.70
N ARG A 77 44.44 -14.41 -5.22
CA ARG A 77 43.46 -13.41 -5.63
C ARG A 77 43.07 -13.61 -7.10
N GLY A 78 42.65 -14.82 -7.44
CA GLY A 78 41.72 -15.01 -8.50
C GLY A 78 40.46 -14.24 -8.08
N ALA A 79 40.22 -13.16 -8.79
CA ALA A 79 39.05 -12.32 -8.61
C ALA A 79 37.78 -13.12 -8.88
N TYR A 80 37.30 -13.87 -7.89
CA TYR A 80 35.88 -13.97 -7.72
C TYR A 80 35.43 -12.58 -7.22
N ALA A 81 35.25 -11.66 -8.17
CA ALA A 81 34.35 -10.58 -7.93
C ALA A 81 33.03 -11.27 -7.51
N PRO A 82 32.47 -11.02 -6.30
CA PRO A 82 31.12 -11.38 -6.07
C PRO A 82 30.39 -10.67 -7.23
N VAL A 83 29.77 -11.46 -8.11
CA VAL A 83 28.67 -10.94 -8.91
C VAL A 83 27.72 -10.45 -7.83
N ALA A 84 27.88 -9.18 -7.44
CA ALA A 84 26.83 -8.46 -6.79
C ALA A 84 25.65 -8.72 -7.72
N ASN A 85 24.77 -9.63 -7.32
CA ASN A 85 23.47 -9.72 -7.89
C ASN A 85 22.98 -8.29 -7.88
N ALA A 86 23.12 -7.64 -9.02
CA ALA A 86 22.42 -6.43 -9.33
C ALA A 86 20.94 -6.85 -9.62
N TYR A 87 20.34 -7.56 -8.68
CA TYR A 87 19.04 -7.17 -8.26
C TYR A 87 19.28 -5.79 -7.64
N ALA A 88 19.41 -4.79 -8.50
CA ALA A 88 19.03 -3.46 -8.12
C ALA A 88 17.70 -3.70 -7.43
N ALA A 89 17.68 -3.60 -6.09
CA ALA A 89 16.45 -3.52 -5.35
C ALA A 89 15.75 -2.36 -6.05
N ALA A 90 14.87 -2.70 -6.98
CA ALA A 90 13.87 -1.76 -7.47
C ALA A 90 13.38 -1.15 -6.18
N PRO A 91 13.41 0.19 -6.00
CA PRO A 91 13.03 0.81 -4.76
C PRO A 91 11.73 0.10 -4.43
N LEU A 92 11.72 -0.64 -3.31
CA LEU A 92 10.54 -1.33 -2.82
C LEU A 92 9.49 -0.25 -2.87
N ALA A 93 8.65 -0.34 -3.91
CA ALA A 93 7.67 0.68 -4.22
C ALA A 93 7.02 0.93 -2.90
N ALA A 94 7.19 2.15 -2.39
CA ALA A 94 6.77 2.55 -1.06
C ALA A 94 5.46 1.84 -0.82
N SER A 95 5.44 0.99 0.19
CA SER A 95 4.29 0.18 0.54
C SER A 95 3.09 1.09 0.37
N ARG A 96 2.33 0.86 -0.68
CA ARG A 96 1.08 1.55 -0.85
C ARG A 96 0.17 0.99 0.23
N ASP A 97 0.34 1.54 1.43
CA ASP A 97 -0.77 1.71 2.35
C ASP A 97 -1.76 2.72 1.74
N ALA A 98 -1.99 2.60 0.44
CA ALA A 98 -3.14 3.17 -0.19
C ALA A 98 -4.31 2.40 0.41
N SER A 99 -4.86 2.94 1.50
CA SER A 99 -6.05 2.41 2.14
C SER A 99 -7.06 2.11 1.04
N TYR A 100 -7.48 0.84 0.97
CA TYR A 100 -8.42 0.38 -0.04
C TYR A 100 -9.65 1.29 -0.10
N HIS A 101 -10.03 1.71 -1.29
CA HIS A 101 -11.23 2.50 -1.53
C HIS A 101 -12.35 1.59 -2.03
N LEU A 102 -13.44 1.62 -1.30
CA LEU A 102 -14.65 0.86 -1.58
C LEU A 102 -15.28 1.26 -2.92
N ASP A 103 -15.83 0.29 -3.64
CA ASP A 103 -16.54 0.54 -4.89
C ASP A 103 -17.72 -0.43 -5.07
N ALA A 104 -18.54 -0.19 -6.09
CA ALA A 104 -19.70 -1.01 -6.42
C ALA A 104 -19.30 -2.48 -6.60
N GLY A 105 -20.11 -3.38 -6.03
CA GLY A 105 -19.88 -4.82 -6.06
C GLY A 105 -19.10 -5.37 -4.87
N ASP A 106 -18.45 -4.54 -4.05
CA ASP A 106 -17.85 -4.99 -2.80
C ASP A 106 -18.94 -5.39 -1.79
N LYS A 107 -18.65 -6.43 -0.98
CA LYS A 107 -19.50 -6.84 0.13
C LYS A 107 -18.83 -6.48 1.44
N LEU A 108 -19.57 -5.81 2.31
CA LEU A 108 -19.09 -5.29 3.57
C LEU A 108 -19.82 -5.95 4.72
N ARG A 109 -19.09 -6.38 5.72
CA ARG A 109 -19.65 -6.74 7.02
C ARG A 109 -19.64 -5.50 7.90
N VAL A 110 -20.82 -5.04 8.27
CA VAL A 110 -21.02 -3.92 9.19
C VAL A 110 -21.47 -4.46 10.53
N VAL A 111 -20.73 -4.15 11.59
CA VAL A 111 -21.05 -4.52 12.96
C VAL A 111 -21.37 -3.24 13.73
N VAL A 112 -22.59 -3.16 14.25
CA VAL A 112 -23.02 -2.07 15.15
C VAL A 112 -23.18 -2.66 16.54
N PHE A 113 -22.27 -2.34 17.45
CA PHE A 113 -22.24 -2.92 18.78
C PHE A 113 -23.54 -2.62 19.55
N GLY A 114 -24.11 -3.68 20.14
CA GLY A 114 -25.38 -3.58 20.87
C GLY A 114 -26.62 -3.47 19.99
N GLN A 115 -26.49 -3.61 18.66
CA GLN A 115 -27.60 -3.52 17.70
C GLN A 115 -27.54 -4.66 16.68
N GLU A 116 -28.05 -5.83 17.04
CA GLU A 116 -28.04 -7.01 16.17
C GLU A 116 -28.82 -6.78 14.87
N GLY A 117 -29.93 -6.04 14.92
CA GLY A 117 -30.76 -5.73 13.75
C GLY A 117 -30.05 -4.85 12.69
N LEU A 118 -28.95 -4.20 13.03
CA LEU A 118 -28.14 -3.40 12.12
C LEU A 118 -26.83 -4.11 11.71
N THR A 119 -26.44 -5.13 12.47
CA THR A 119 -25.23 -5.93 12.20
C THR A 119 -25.55 -6.94 11.12
N ASN A 120 -25.00 -6.71 9.91
CA ASN A 120 -25.26 -7.56 8.75
C ASN A 120 -24.21 -7.36 7.66
N THR A 121 -24.28 -8.21 6.62
CA THR A 121 -23.53 -8.04 5.38
C THR A 121 -24.31 -7.16 4.41
N TYR A 122 -23.66 -6.12 3.91
CA TYR A 122 -24.23 -5.17 2.95
C TYR A 122 -23.40 -5.16 1.67
N ALA A 123 -24.06 -5.25 0.52
CA ALA A 123 -23.42 -5.07 -0.78
C ALA A 123 -23.48 -3.60 -1.20
N ILE A 124 -22.40 -3.10 -1.77
CA ILE A 124 -22.38 -1.78 -2.40
C ILE A 124 -23.08 -1.89 -3.74
N ASP A 125 -24.12 -1.11 -3.92
CA ASP A 125 -24.92 -1.08 -5.14
C ASP A 125 -24.20 -0.39 -6.33
N ALA A 126 -24.77 -0.43 -7.51
CA ALA A 126 -24.24 0.23 -8.69
C ALA A 126 -24.12 1.77 -8.52
N GLY A 127 -24.92 2.38 -7.65
CA GLY A 127 -24.85 3.78 -7.28
C GLY A 127 -23.66 4.09 -6.36
N GLY A 128 -23.02 3.05 -5.79
CA GLY A 128 -21.90 3.20 -4.86
C GLY A 128 -22.35 3.45 -3.42
N ALA A 129 -23.57 3.01 -3.06
CA ALA A 129 -24.12 3.16 -1.72
C ALA A 129 -24.48 1.79 -1.11
N ILE A 130 -24.53 1.73 0.21
CA ILE A 130 -25.15 0.63 0.96
C ILE A 130 -26.48 1.11 1.54
N THR A 131 -27.48 0.23 1.61
CA THR A 131 -28.77 0.54 2.24
C THR A 131 -28.88 -0.15 3.59
N MET A 132 -28.97 0.64 4.66
CA MET A 132 -29.07 0.14 6.03
C MET A 132 -30.44 0.49 6.65
N PRO A 133 -30.99 -0.37 7.51
CA PRO A 133 -32.17 -0.01 8.30
C PRO A 133 -31.93 1.29 9.09
N LEU A 134 -32.98 2.02 9.39
CA LEU A 134 -33.02 3.29 10.12
C LEU A 134 -32.40 4.49 9.39
N ILE A 135 -31.21 4.35 8.83
CA ILE A 135 -30.45 5.47 8.23
C ILE A 135 -30.53 5.53 6.70
N GLY A 136 -31.14 4.51 6.06
CA GLY A 136 -31.29 4.47 4.62
C GLY A 136 -29.99 4.32 3.85
N ALA A 137 -29.88 4.99 2.71
CA ALA A 137 -28.71 4.92 1.85
C ALA A 137 -27.52 5.70 2.45
N VAL A 138 -26.36 5.05 2.45
CA VAL A 138 -25.06 5.62 2.88
C VAL A 138 -24.06 5.47 1.75
N ALA A 139 -23.52 6.60 1.28
CA ALA A 139 -22.52 6.60 0.22
C ALA A 139 -21.23 5.89 0.68
N ALA A 140 -20.81 4.87 -0.05
CA ALA A 140 -19.64 4.04 0.25
C ALA A 140 -18.52 4.20 -0.78
N ARG A 141 -18.85 4.41 -2.05
CA ARG A 141 -17.86 4.53 -3.14
C ARG A 141 -16.80 5.58 -2.84
N GLY A 142 -15.52 5.22 -3.06
CA GLY A 142 -14.39 6.10 -2.86
C GLY A 142 -14.01 6.33 -1.41
N ARG A 143 -14.74 5.78 -0.45
CA ARG A 143 -14.41 5.83 0.97
C ARG A 143 -13.56 4.63 1.39
N THR A 144 -12.82 4.79 2.45
CA THR A 144 -12.20 3.66 3.14
C THR A 144 -13.21 2.99 4.08
N PRO A 145 -13.02 1.73 4.49
CA PRO A 145 -13.88 1.09 5.48
C PRO A 145 -14.02 1.91 6.78
N ALA A 146 -12.90 2.49 7.26
CA ALA A 146 -12.92 3.35 8.44
C ALA A 146 -13.73 4.65 8.20
N GLY A 147 -13.58 5.26 7.02
CA GLY A 147 -14.35 6.45 6.63
C GLY A 147 -15.86 6.16 6.54
N LEU A 148 -16.23 4.97 6.04
CA LEU A 148 -17.63 4.54 5.99
C LEU A 148 -18.18 4.28 7.40
N ALA A 149 -17.40 3.66 8.30
CA ALA A 149 -17.78 3.43 9.69
C ALA A 149 -18.08 4.75 10.41
N ALA A 150 -17.24 5.77 10.19
CA ALA A 150 -17.45 7.11 10.74
C ALA A 150 -18.75 7.76 10.23
N GLU A 151 -19.04 7.64 8.94
CA GLU A 151 -20.27 8.17 8.32
C GLU A 151 -21.52 7.48 8.88
N ILE A 152 -21.51 6.14 8.98
CA ILE A 152 -22.60 5.36 9.57
C ILE A 152 -22.82 5.79 11.02
N SER A 153 -21.73 5.92 11.81
CA SER A 153 -21.79 6.38 13.20
C SER A 153 -22.39 7.77 13.31
N ALA A 154 -22.02 8.70 12.42
CA ALA A 154 -22.58 10.05 12.40
C ALA A 154 -24.08 10.05 12.10
N LYS A 155 -24.53 9.24 11.12
CA LYS A 155 -25.96 9.13 10.78
C LYS A 155 -26.77 8.47 11.90
N LEU A 156 -26.24 7.43 12.55
CA LEU A 156 -26.90 6.75 13.67
C LEU A 156 -27.03 7.66 14.90
N ARG A 157 -26.04 8.50 15.16
CA ARG A 157 -26.08 9.50 16.27
C ARG A 157 -27.18 10.53 16.08
N ASN A 158 -27.61 10.75 14.85
CA ASN A 158 -28.66 11.71 14.50
C ASN A 158 -30.07 11.16 14.79
N GLY A 159 -30.37 10.87 16.05
CA GLY A 159 -31.72 10.52 16.50
C GLY A 159 -32.01 9.05 16.74
N TYR A 160 -31.05 8.14 16.49
CA TYR A 160 -31.24 6.70 16.68
C TYR A 160 -30.45 6.12 17.85
N ILE A 161 -29.16 6.41 17.94
CA ILE A 161 -28.25 5.83 18.94
C ILE A 161 -27.35 6.94 19.49
N ARG A 162 -27.27 7.12 20.81
CA ARG A 162 -26.45 8.19 21.43
C ARG A 162 -24.96 8.05 21.16
N GLU A 163 -24.43 6.84 21.33
CA GLU A 163 -23.00 6.52 21.21
C GLU A 163 -22.84 5.26 20.34
N PRO A 164 -23.04 5.38 19.00
CA PRO A 164 -22.90 4.23 18.14
C PRO A 164 -21.42 3.84 17.98
N SER A 165 -21.10 2.58 18.25
CA SER A 165 -19.81 1.98 17.93
C SER A 165 -19.99 1.10 16.70
N VAL A 166 -19.35 1.45 15.59
CA VAL A 166 -19.51 0.81 14.30
C VAL A 166 -18.15 0.32 13.79
N ALA A 167 -18.07 -0.94 13.41
CA ALA A 167 -16.95 -1.51 12.66
C ALA A 167 -17.41 -1.89 11.26
N VAL A 168 -16.58 -1.62 10.26
CA VAL A 168 -16.81 -2.00 8.86
C VAL A 168 -15.59 -2.76 8.36
N GLU A 169 -15.83 -3.96 7.85
CA GLU A 169 -14.82 -4.84 7.27
C GLU A 169 -15.23 -5.24 5.86
N VAL A 170 -14.25 -5.45 4.97
CA VAL A 170 -14.53 -5.99 3.64
C VAL A 170 -14.65 -7.49 3.76
N GLU A 171 -15.86 -8.03 3.55
CA GLU A 171 -16.12 -9.47 3.57
C GLU A 171 -15.74 -10.13 2.25
N ALA A 172 -16.05 -9.48 1.13
CA ALA A 172 -15.63 -9.92 -0.18
C ALA A 172 -15.40 -8.71 -1.10
N TYR A 173 -14.30 -8.74 -1.80
CA TYR A 173 -13.99 -7.75 -2.84
C TYR A 173 -14.75 -8.08 -4.12
N ARG A 174 -14.99 -7.08 -4.96
CA ARG A 174 -15.50 -7.29 -6.30
C ARG A 174 -14.56 -8.21 -7.10
N PRO A 175 -15.10 -9.14 -7.90
CA PRO A 175 -14.32 -10.11 -8.62
C PRO A 175 -13.48 -9.48 -9.74
N PHE A 176 -12.44 -10.16 -10.17
CA PHE A 176 -11.70 -9.85 -11.39
C PHE A 176 -12.13 -10.76 -12.54
N PHE A 177 -11.78 -10.37 -13.75
CA PHE A 177 -12.07 -11.12 -14.96
C PHE A 177 -10.78 -11.53 -15.66
N ILE A 178 -10.75 -12.74 -16.21
CA ILE A 178 -9.66 -13.22 -17.03
C ILE A 178 -10.18 -13.76 -18.35
N LEU A 179 -9.58 -13.31 -19.45
CA LEU A 179 -10.02 -13.56 -20.82
C LEU A 179 -8.83 -13.98 -21.69
N GLY A 180 -9.12 -14.57 -22.85
CA GLY A 180 -8.14 -14.93 -23.85
C GLY A 180 -7.52 -16.31 -23.62
N GLU A 181 -6.22 -16.45 -23.88
CA GLU A 181 -5.51 -17.72 -23.94
C GLU A 181 -5.14 -18.26 -22.54
N VAL A 182 -6.16 -18.60 -21.74
CA VAL A 182 -6.06 -19.34 -20.47
C VAL A 182 -6.92 -20.60 -20.54
N ALA A 183 -6.68 -21.55 -19.63
CA ALA A 183 -7.43 -22.81 -19.63
C ALA A 183 -8.92 -22.60 -19.33
N ALA A 184 -9.27 -21.71 -18.42
CA ALA A 184 -10.65 -21.42 -18.03
C ALA A 184 -10.87 -19.90 -17.96
N PRO A 185 -11.21 -19.22 -19.07
CA PRO A 185 -11.61 -17.80 -19.03
C PRO A 185 -12.89 -17.62 -18.20
N GLY A 186 -12.98 -16.52 -17.43
CA GLY A 186 -14.16 -16.29 -16.61
C GLY A 186 -13.96 -15.23 -15.55
N GLN A 187 -14.88 -15.22 -14.60
CA GLN A 187 -14.90 -14.34 -13.44
C GLN A 187 -14.41 -15.11 -12.21
N TYR A 188 -13.53 -14.50 -11.42
CA TYR A 188 -12.91 -15.11 -10.26
C TYR A 188 -12.93 -14.19 -9.04
N PRO A 189 -13.01 -14.74 -7.82
CA PRO A 189 -12.93 -13.95 -6.60
C PRO A 189 -11.55 -13.32 -6.46
N TYR A 190 -11.51 -12.03 -6.12
CA TYR A 190 -10.27 -11.32 -5.86
C TYR A 190 -9.78 -11.59 -4.43
N VAL A 191 -8.47 -11.76 -4.29
CA VAL A 191 -7.78 -11.85 -3.00
C VAL A 191 -6.74 -10.73 -2.92
N PRO A 192 -6.61 -10.01 -1.79
CA PRO A 192 -5.63 -8.96 -1.62
C PRO A 192 -4.19 -9.40 -1.97
N ASN A 193 -3.44 -8.50 -2.59
CA ASN A 193 -2.06 -8.72 -3.03
C ASN A 193 -1.88 -9.80 -4.12
N MET A 194 -2.94 -10.15 -4.83
CA MET A 194 -2.88 -11.06 -5.96
C MET A 194 -2.11 -10.45 -7.14
N SER A 195 -1.26 -11.25 -7.79
CA SER A 195 -0.60 -10.88 -9.04
C SER A 195 -1.33 -11.44 -10.27
N VAL A 196 -1.02 -10.89 -11.45
CA VAL A 196 -1.50 -11.43 -12.72
C VAL A 196 -1.13 -12.92 -12.87
N GLU A 197 0.07 -13.32 -12.46
CA GLU A 197 0.50 -14.72 -12.49
C GLU A 197 -0.39 -15.61 -11.64
N SER A 198 -0.72 -15.17 -10.40
CA SER A 198 -1.64 -15.89 -9.52
C SER A 198 -3.03 -16.01 -10.13
N ALA A 199 -3.51 -14.97 -10.79
CA ALA A 199 -4.80 -14.97 -11.48
C ALA A 199 -4.83 -15.99 -12.63
N VAL A 200 -3.76 -16.04 -13.44
CA VAL A 200 -3.63 -17.04 -14.51
C VAL A 200 -3.58 -18.46 -13.94
N ALA A 201 -2.86 -18.66 -12.83
CA ALA A 201 -2.79 -19.97 -12.18
C ALA A 201 -4.16 -20.44 -11.69
N ILE A 202 -4.97 -19.55 -11.10
CA ILE A 202 -6.35 -19.84 -10.66
C ILE A 202 -7.26 -20.19 -11.87
N ALA A 203 -7.03 -19.56 -13.02
CA ALA A 203 -7.73 -19.86 -14.27
C ALA A 203 -7.25 -21.16 -14.96
N GLY A 204 -6.47 -22.00 -14.26
CA GLY A 204 -5.97 -23.28 -14.76
C GLY A 204 -4.70 -23.17 -15.61
N GLY A 205 -4.06 -22.01 -15.63
CA GLY A 205 -2.82 -21.75 -16.35
C GLY A 205 -3.02 -21.22 -17.77
N PHE A 206 -1.90 -21.01 -18.43
CA PHE A 206 -1.87 -20.57 -19.84
C PHE A 206 -2.25 -21.68 -20.80
N SER A 207 -2.98 -21.34 -21.85
CA SER A 207 -3.17 -22.24 -23.00
C SER A 207 -1.84 -22.49 -23.75
N PRO A 208 -1.74 -23.53 -24.58
CA PRO A 208 -0.55 -23.76 -25.39
C PRO A 208 -0.20 -22.62 -26.36
N ARG A 209 -1.18 -21.81 -26.73
CA ARG A 209 -1.03 -20.70 -27.68
C ARG A 209 -0.82 -19.35 -26.96
N ALA A 210 -0.81 -19.35 -25.64
CA ALA A 210 -0.72 -18.12 -24.84
C ALA A 210 0.63 -17.41 -24.98
N ARG A 211 0.58 -16.10 -25.00
CA ARG A 211 1.71 -15.23 -24.78
C ARG A 211 1.99 -15.18 -23.27
N ARG A 212 3.26 -15.45 -22.87
CA ARG A 212 3.64 -15.65 -21.47
C ARG A 212 4.55 -14.56 -20.89
N ASP A 213 4.89 -13.56 -21.68
CA ASP A 213 5.79 -12.47 -21.28
C ASP A 213 5.04 -11.26 -20.73
N ALA A 214 3.88 -10.97 -21.28
CA ALA A 214 3.05 -9.84 -20.88
C ALA A 214 1.56 -10.11 -21.16
N VAL A 215 0.71 -9.43 -20.38
CA VAL A 215 -0.75 -9.44 -20.56
C VAL A 215 -1.26 -8.02 -20.69
N THR A 216 -2.48 -7.87 -21.22
CA THR A 216 -3.17 -6.58 -21.19
C THR A 216 -4.07 -6.51 -19.96
N LEU A 217 -3.76 -5.59 -19.08
CA LEU A 217 -4.56 -5.28 -17.88
C LEU A 217 -5.46 -4.08 -18.16
N THR A 218 -6.75 -4.24 -17.95
CA THR A 218 -7.72 -3.14 -17.97
C THR A 218 -8.14 -2.88 -16.54
N HIS A 219 -7.80 -1.69 -16.06
CA HIS A 219 -8.16 -1.21 -14.72
C HIS A 219 -9.25 -0.15 -14.85
N SER A 220 -10.26 -0.20 -13.99
CA SER A 220 -11.34 0.78 -13.95
C SER A 220 -11.44 1.35 -12.54
N ASP A 221 -11.25 2.65 -12.43
CA ASP A 221 -11.37 3.40 -11.19
C ASP A 221 -12.25 4.64 -11.35
N ALA A 222 -12.32 5.47 -10.32
CA ALA A 222 -13.11 6.72 -10.35
C ALA A 222 -12.60 7.74 -11.40
N SER A 223 -11.34 7.59 -11.86
CA SER A 223 -10.74 8.46 -12.88
C SER A 223 -11.04 8.00 -14.31
N GLY A 224 -11.52 6.77 -14.47
CA GLY A 224 -11.86 6.17 -15.74
C GLY A 224 -11.29 4.78 -15.96
N THR A 225 -11.33 4.31 -17.21
CA THR A 225 -10.80 2.99 -17.59
C THR A 225 -9.46 3.14 -18.30
N GLY A 226 -8.41 2.58 -17.71
CA GLY A 226 -7.07 2.51 -18.29
C GLY A 226 -6.75 1.10 -18.80
N ARG A 227 -6.02 1.02 -19.92
CA ARG A 227 -5.53 -0.26 -20.47
C ARG A 227 -4.01 -0.22 -20.56
N PHE A 228 -3.35 -1.23 -19.99
CA PHE A 228 -1.90 -1.29 -19.86
C PHE A 228 -1.38 -2.67 -20.29
N ILE A 229 -0.22 -2.72 -20.94
CA ILE A 229 0.51 -3.97 -21.14
C ILE A 229 1.47 -4.11 -19.97
N VAL A 230 1.31 -5.19 -19.19
CA VAL A 230 2.03 -5.39 -17.94
C VAL A 230 2.68 -6.77 -17.87
N PRO A 231 3.81 -6.92 -17.16
CA PRO A 231 4.42 -8.22 -16.90
C PRO A 231 3.57 -9.01 -15.87
N LEU A 232 3.78 -10.34 -15.81
CA LEU A 232 3.01 -11.25 -14.97
C LEU A 232 3.12 -10.97 -13.46
N GLY A 233 4.23 -10.42 -13.00
CA GLY A 233 4.43 -10.04 -11.59
C GLY A 233 3.65 -8.79 -11.16
N THR A 234 2.89 -8.14 -12.06
CA THR A 234 2.10 -6.95 -11.71
C THR A 234 0.96 -7.33 -10.77
N GLN A 235 0.75 -6.52 -9.74
CA GLN A 235 -0.38 -6.69 -8.82
C GLN A 235 -1.70 -6.33 -9.51
N LEU A 236 -2.71 -7.19 -9.28
CA LEU A 236 -4.09 -6.95 -9.68
C LEU A 236 -4.82 -6.11 -8.64
N GLY A 237 -5.79 -5.33 -9.13
CA GLY A 237 -6.81 -4.70 -8.32
C GLY A 237 -8.16 -5.41 -8.41
N PRO A 238 -9.06 -5.22 -7.43
CA PRO A 238 -10.43 -5.71 -7.53
C PRO A 238 -11.15 -5.05 -8.71
N GLY A 239 -11.90 -5.86 -9.49
CA GLY A 239 -12.61 -5.38 -10.68
C GLY A 239 -11.77 -5.30 -11.96
N ASP A 240 -10.49 -5.65 -11.91
CA ASP A 240 -9.62 -5.66 -13.08
C ASP A 240 -10.01 -6.72 -14.09
N THR A 241 -9.70 -6.45 -15.35
CA THR A 241 -9.82 -7.42 -16.44
C THR A 241 -8.45 -7.71 -17.03
N VAL A 242 -8.04 -8.98 -16.99
CA VAL A 242 -6.80 -9.50 -17.55
C VAL A 242 -7.11 -10.15 -18.90
N LEU A 243 -6.48 -9.68 -19.96
CA LEU A 243 -6.55 -10.30 -21.27
C LEU A 243 -5.20 -10.92 -21.64
N VAL A 244 -5.18 -12.25 -21.71
CA VAL A 244 -4.02 -13.02 -22.15
C VAL A 244 -4.06 -13.15 -23.67
N GLY A 245 -3.10 -12.54 -24.35
CA GLY A 245 -2.99 -12.58 -25.79
C GLY A 245 -2.47 -13.91 -26.34
N GLU A 246 -2.69 -14.12 -27.62
CA GLU A 246 -2.09 -15.20 -28.38
C GLU A 246 -0.63 -14.90 -28.72
N ARG A 247 0.21 -15.92 -28.75
CA ARG A 247 1.60 -15.83 -29.18
C ARG A 247 1.64 -15.89 -30.73
N TRP A 248 2.16 -14.82 -31.35
CA TRP A 248 2.49 -14.81 -32.77
C TRP A 248 3.83 -15.50 -32.96
N PHE A 249 3.95 -16.32 -34.01
CA PHE A 249 5.16 -17.02 -34.35
C PHE A 249 6.13 -16.09 -35.06
#